data_361ccd203b6e4a6535a841e219a0ee7c
#
_entry.id   361ccd203b6e4a6535a841e219a0ee7c
#
_cell.length_a   1.000
_cell.length_b   1.000
_cell.length_c   1.000
_cell.angle_alpha   90.00
_cell.angle_beta   90.00
_cell.angle_gamma   90.00
#
_symmetry.space_group_name_H-M   'P 1'
#
loop_
_entity.id
_entity.type
_entity.pdbx_description
1 polymer ?
#
loop_
_entity_poly.entity_id
_entity_poly.type
_entity_poly.pdbx_seq_one_letter_code
_entity_poly.pdbx_strand_id
1 'polypeptide(L)'
;MRLVYKFNIGQNENISSLCKISNNLYNQALYIFRETLSKEDKWLSYFELDTIMKNTKNLDGNINYKLLKAQCSQQVLRIIDKNIKSYYKTVQDYKKHPTKYKEKPGLPNYKKRGSEFNLYYTSQSCKIKDGKIILSKDLSIPIPQYEKYSDLIKDFKQIRIKPLACGYKIEIIYEVKDTEVSKGREEKIASIDLGINNLVTLVSEYFTVLFSGKFVKSYNQLFNKILAKLNSIKDLQKIKGITKRMKKLYYDREQYIEDVFHKISRKIVDLLIDSKITKLVVGYNKGWKQNVNIGKKNNQKFTQIPFARLVSYLEYKCELAGIEIVINEESYTSKCDSLAFEKIGKHENYLGKRRKRGLFQSSTGKLINADVNGALNIMRKVVGDSCESIRRIIDRGLLFNPVRITNVFC
;
A
#
# COMPACT_ATOMS: atom_id res chain seq x y z
N MET A 1 12.73 12.94 0.06
CA MET A 1 11.86 11.74 0.05
C MET A 1 12.57 10.52 -0.52
N ARG A 2 12.22 9.27 -0.09
CA ARG A 2 12.74 8.02 -0.68
C ARG A 2 11.72 7.38 -1.61
N LEU A 3 12.13 7.13 -2.85
CA LEU A 3 11.32 6.48 -3.87
C LEU A 3 11.88 5.11 -4.24
N VAL A 4 11.07 4.34 -4.94
CA VAL A 4 11.42 2.97 -5.34
C VAL A 4 11.12 2.77 -6.83
N TYR A 5 12.16 2.49 -7.61
CA TYR A 5 11.99 1.91 -8.94
C TYR A 5 11.91 0.39 -8.82
N LYS A 6 10.86 -0.21 -9.34
CA LYS A 6 10.59 -1.64 -9.14
C LYS A 6 10.25 -2.33 -10.46
N PHE A 7 10.73 -3.56 -10.60
CA PHE A 7 10.40 -4.44 -11.71
C PHE A 7 10.45 -5.90 -11.26
N ASN A 8 9.89 -6.79 -12.07
CA ASN A 8 9.88 -8.23 -11.78
C ASN A 8 10.78 -8.96 -12.77
N ILE A 9 11.43 -10.01 -12.28
CA ILE A 9 12.20 -10.95 -13.08
C ILE A 9 11.69 -12.37 -12.87
N GLY A 10 11.95 -13.25 -13.82
CA GLY A 10 11.64 -14.67 -13.72
C GLY A 10 12.42 -15.40 -12.63
N GLN A 11 12.25 -16.71 -12.57
CA GLN A 11 13.01 -17.58 -11.66
C GLN A 11 14.50 -17.53 -12.02
N ASN A 12 15.35 -17.52 -11.00
CA ASN A 12 16.79 -17.53 -11.11
C ASN A 12 17.38 -18.36 -9.96
N GLU A 13 18.11 -19.42 -10.26
CA GLU A 13 18.63 -20.38 -9.29
C GLU A 13 19.65 -19.75 -8.34
N ASN A 14 20.52 -18.88 -8.83
CA ASN A 14 21.52 -18.20 -8.01
C ASN A 14 20.84 -17.28 -6.98
N ILE A 15 19.81 -16.53 -7.40
CA ILE A 15 19.02 -15.69 -6.50
C ILE A 15 18.24 -16.55 -5.50
N SER A 16 17.67 -17.69 -5.96
CA SER A 16 16.97 -18.64 -5.09
C SER A 16 17.89 -19.16 -3.98
N SER A 17 19.09 -19.58 -4.34
CA SER A 17 20.11 -20.05 -3.39
C SER A 17 20.44 -18.98 -2.34
N LEU A 18 20.73 -17.75 -2.77
CA LEU A 18 21.02 -16.64 -1.86
C LEU A 18 19.81 -16.30 -0.96
N CYS A 19 18.59 -16.33 -1.49
CA CYS A 19 17.36 -16.11 -0.70
C CYS A 19 17.13 -17.22 0.33
N LYS A 20 17.50 -18.47 0.05
CA LYS A 20 17.46 -19.58 1.03
C LYS A 20 18.49 -19.39 2.12
N ILE A 21 19.72 -19.00 1.78
CA ILE A 21 20.76 -18.65 2.74
C ILE A 21 20.29 -17.51 3.66
N SER A 22 19.68 -16.47 3.10
CA SER A 22 19.10 -15.36 3.86
C SER A 22 18.02 -15.83 4.85
N ASN A 23 17.18 -16.80 4.44
CA ASN A 23 16.19 -17.43 5.32
C ASN A 23 16.83 -18.22 6.47
N ASN A 24 17.85 -19.01 6.16
CA ASN A 24 18.59 -19.79 7.16
C ASN A 24 19.28 -18.87 8.17
N LEU A 25 19.91 -17.80 7.70
CA LEU A 25 20.54 -16.79 8.55
C LEU A 25 19.52 -16.11 9.48
N TYR A 26 18.36 -15.71 8.93
CA TYR A 26 17.28 -15.13 9.73
C TYR A 26 16.83 -16.09 10.85
N ASN A 27 16.55 -17.34 10.52
CA ASN A 27 16.07 -18.33 11.49
C ASN A 27 17.13 -18.66 12.55
N GLN A 28 18.39 -18.82 12.14
CA GLN A 28 19.49 -19.10 13.06
C GLN A 28 19.71 -17.93 14.05
N ALA A 29 19.73 -16.71 13.56
CA ALA A 29 19.89 -15.53 14.40
C ALA A 29 18.70 -15.31 15.35
N LEU A 30 17.47 -15.56 14.87
CA LEU A 30 16.29 -15.51 15.74
C LEU A 30 16.30 -16.60 16.81
N TYR A 31 16.81 -17.80 16.48
CA TYR A 31 16.99 -18.88 17.45
C TYR A 31 17.96 -18.47 18.56
N ILE A 32 19.12 -17.98 18.19
CA ILE A 32 20.14 -17.52 19.17
C ILE A 32 19.58 -16.41 20.06
N PHE A 33 18.90 -15.42 19.46
CA PHE A 33 18.25 -14.38 20.23
C PHE A 33 17.27 -14.93 21.27
N ARG A 34 16.41 -15.87 20.87
CA ARG A 34 15.40 -16.47 21.75
C ARG A 34 16.02 -17.33 22.85
N GLU A 35 17.06 -18.11 22.51
CA GLU A 35 17.77 -18.94 23.46
C GLU A 35 18.46 -18.07 24.54
N THR A 36 19.17 -17.02 24.14
CA THR A 36 19.81 -16.10 25.10
C THR A 36 18.78 -15.39 25.98
N LEU A 37 17.68 -14.92 25.38
CA LEU A 37 16.61 -14.30 26.15
C LEU A 37 15.97 -15.26 27.13
N SER A 38 15.76 -16.55 26.76
CA SER A 38 15.11 -17.53 27.62
C SER A 38 16.04 -18.07 28.73
N LYS A 39 17.35 -18.23 28.46
CA LYS A 39 18.29 -18.84 29.39
C LYS A 39 18.97 -17.83 30.31
N GLU A 40 19.25 -16.64 29.79
CA GLU A 40 20.07 -15.65 30.46
C GLU A 40 19.26 -14.38 30.82
N ASP A 41 17.96 -14.32 30.46
CA ASP A 41 17.12 -13.10 30.53
C ASP A 41 17.79 -11.87 29.92
N LYS A 42 18.66 -12.12 28.93
CA LYS A 42 19.50 -11.11 28.32
C LYS A 42 18.98 -10.74 26.94
N TRP A 43 18.80 -9.45 26.74
CA TRP A 43 18.52 -8.88 25.43
C TRP A 43 19.79 -8.73 24.60
N LEU A 44 19.87 -9.38 23.43
CA LEU A 44 20.96 -9.19 22.50
C LEU A 44 20.66 -7.95 21.62
N SER A 45 21.55 -6.99 21.66
CA SER A 45 21.57 -5.88 20.71
C SER A 45 21.95 -6.36 19.30
N TYR A 46 21.67 -5.52 18.28
CA TYR A 46 22.14 -5.78 16.91
C TYR A 46 23.66 -6.07 16.86
N PHE A 47 24.48 -5.31 17.59
CA PHE A 47 25.93 -5.46 17.56
C PHE A 47 26.42 -6.77 18.18
N GLU A 48 25.86 -7.16 19.31
CA GLU A 48 26.16 -8.45 19.95
C GLU A 48 25.75 -9.62 19.04
N LEU A 49 24.54 -9.57 18.46
CA LEU A 49 24.04 -10.58 17.54
C LEU A 49 24.93 -10.67 16.27
N ASP A 50 25.38 -9.55 15.71
CA ASP A 50 26.28 -9.52 14.55
C ASP A 50 27.63 -10.18 14.88
N THR A 51 28.19 -9.90 16.05
CA THR A 51 29.45 -10.50 16.52
C THR A 51 29.32 -12.03 16.69
N ILE A 52 28.24 -12.48 17.31
CA ILE A 52 27.97 -13.92 17.51
C ILE A 52 27.81 -14.62 16.16
N MET A 53 26.99 -14.05 15.26
CA MET A 53 26.64 -14.70 14.00
C MET A 53 27.80 -14.83 13.01
N LYS A 54 28.83 -13.97 13.10
CA LYS A 54 30.07 -14.08 12.30
C LYS A 54 30.83 -15.37 12.49
N ASN A 55 30.66 -16.02 13.65
CA ASN A 55 31.40 -17.24 14.04
C ASN A 55 30.50 -18.45 14.27
N THR A 56 29.18 -18.29 14.25
CA THR A 56 28.25 -19.37 14.55
C THR A 56 28.04 -20.27 13.33
N LYS A 57 28.39 -21.53 13.47
CA LYS A 57 28.13 -22.56 12.47
C LYS A 57 26.66 -23.03 12.50
N ASN A 58 26.13 -23.38 11.36
CA ASN A 58 24.85 -24.09 11.25
C ASN A 58 25.01 -25.58 11.44
N LEU A 59 23.93 -26.36 11.34
CA LEU A 59 23.93 -27.79 11.47
C LEU A 59 24.81 -28.53 10.44
N ASP A 60 25.06 -27.89 9.29
CA ASP A 60 25.89 -28.41 8.20
C ASP A 60 27.36 -28.00 8.36
N GLY A 61 27.75 -27.37 9.48
CA GLY A 61 29.08 -26.85 9.73
C GLY A 61 29.44 -25.54 9.05
N ASN A 62 28.55 -24.94 8.24
CA ASN A 62 28.77 -23.72 7.53
C ASN A 62 28.37 -22.50 8.36
N ILE A 63 29.05 -21.37 8.15
CA ILE A 63 28.69 -20.08 8.76
C ILE A 63 27.76 -19.33 7.79
N ASN A 64 26.43 -19.39 8.01
CA ASN A 64 25.44 -18.73 7.14
C ASN A 64 25.73 -17.25 6.91
N TYR A 65 26.28 -16.57 7.90
CA TYR A 65 26.66 -15.15 7.81
C TYR A 65 27.70 -14.90 6.68
N LYS A 66 28.66 -15.82 6.51
CA LYS A 66 29.75 -15.70 5.51
C LYS A 66 29.36 -16.16 4.10
N LEU A 67 28.23 -16.87 3.97
CA LEU A 67 27.70 -17.32 2.67
C LEU A 67 27.00 -16.20 1.89
N LEU A 68 26.72 -15.06 2.53
CA LEU A 68 26.23 -13.84 1.90
C LEU A 68 27.32 -12.76 1.96
N LYS A 69 27.20 -11.71 1.16
CA LYS A 69 28.02 -10.51 1.35
C LYS A 69 27.76 -9.95 2.75
N ALA A 70 28.81 -9.55 3.46
CA ALA A 70 28.73 -9.10 4.86
C ALA A 70 27.60 -8.10 5.12
N GLN A 71 27.45 -7.09 4.25
CA GLN A 71 26.40 -6.12 4.37
C GLN A 71 25.00 -6.69 4.17
N CYS A 72 24.83 -7.70 3.31
CA CYS A 72 23.54 -8.41 3.16
C CYS A 72 23.19 -9.14 4.47
N SER A 73 24.15 -9.84 5.08
CA SER A 73 23.98 -10.50 6.37
C SER A 73 23.62 -9.52 7.47
N GLN A 74 24.32 -8.40 7.55
CA GLN A 74 24.02 -7.30 8.49
C GLN A 74 22.59 -6.78 8.32
N GLN A 75 22.12 -6.61 7.07
CA GLN A 75 20.74 -6.16 6.83
C GLN A 75 19.70 -7.18 7.30
N VAL A 76 19.95 -8.49 7.17
CA VAL A 76 19.07 -9.53 7.71
C VAL A 76 18.99 -9.42 9.24
N LEU A 77 20.12 -9.25 9.92
CA LEU A 77 20.16 -9.07 11.38
C LEU A 77 19.46 -7.78 11.84
N ARG A 78 19.63 -6.68 11.12
CA ARG A 78 18.91 -5.40 11.38
C ARG A 78 17.40 -5.55 11.28
N ILE A 79 16.90 -6.44 10.41
CA ILE A 79 15.46 -6.72 10.32
C ILE A 79 14.99 -7.46 11.56
N ILE A 80 15.77 -8.42 12.06
CA ILE A 80 15.45 -9.13 13.30
C ILE A 80 15.36 -8.13 14.45
N ASP A 81 16.39 -7.31 14.64
CA ASP A 81 16.43 -6.27 15.67
C ASP A 81 15.21 -5.32 15.58
N LYS A 82 14.87 -4.86 14.36
CA LYS A 82 13.69 -4.03 14.12
C LYS A 82 12.40 -4.75 14.52
N ASN A 83 12.25 -6.01 14.14
CA ASN A 83 11.06 -6.80 14.44
C ASN A 83 10.89 -7.02 15.96
N ILE A 84 11.99 -7.29 16.64
CA ILE A 84 12.01 -7.48 18.09
C ILE A 84 11.66 -6.15 18.81
N LYS A 85 12.27 -5.03 18.41
CA LYS A 85 11.94 -3.70 18.94
C LYS A 85 10.46 -3.34 18.70
N SER A 86 9.92 -3.70 17.54
CA SER A 86 8.49 -3.51 17.24
C SER A 86 7.60 -4.35 18.16
N TYR A 87 7.98 -5.62 18.39
CA TYR A 87 7.28 -6.48 19.34
C TYR A 87 7.20 -5.86 20.74
N TYR A 88 8.32 -5.38 21.29
CA TYR A 88 8.32 -4.75 22.63
C TYR A 88 7.45 -3.50 22.71
N LYS A 89 7.51 -2.62 21.70
CA LYS A 89 6.62 -1.47 21.62
C LYS A 89 5.15 -1.90 21.62
N THR A 90 4.83 -2.96 20.87
CA THR A 90 3.48 -3.51 20.80
C THR A 90 3.04 -4.12 22.14
N VAL A 91 3.94 -4.80 22.86
CA VAL A 91 3.66 -5.33 24.22
C VAL A 91 3.42 -4.19 25.22
N GLN A 92 4.19 -3.12 25.14
CA GLN A 92 3.97 -1.95 26.00
C GLN A 92 2.62 -1.26 25.72
N ASP A 93 2.24 -1.14 24.44
CA ASP A 93 0.91 -0.61 24.07
C ASP A 93 -0.20 -1.56 24.49
N TYR A 94 0.00 -2.88 24.34
CA TYR A 94 -0.95 -3.90 24.81
C TYR A 94 -1.18 -3.83 26.32
N LYS A 95 -0.14 -3.62 27.13
CA LYS A 95 -0.28 -3.47 28.59
C LYS A 95 -1.16 -2.27 28.96
N LYS A 96 -1.10 -1.17 28.18
CA LYS A 96 -1.91 0.04 28.40
C LYS A 96 -3.31 -0.07 27.81
N HIS A 97 -3.44 -0.75 26.69
CA HIS A 97 -4.68 -0.81 25.89
C HIS A 97 -5.00 -2.23 25.42
N PRO A 98 -5.28 -3.20 26.35
CA PRO A 98 -5.46 -4.61 25.99
C PRO A 98 -6.65 -4.85 25.04
N THR A 99 -7.71 -4.06 25.15
CA THR A 99 -8.93 -4.16 24.34
C THR A 99 -8.72 -3.77 22.86
N LYS A 100 -7.64 -3.08 22.54
CA LYS A 100 -7.23 -2.72 21.18
C LYS A 100 -6.77 -3.94 20.37
N TYR A 101 -6.39 -5.01 21.02
CA TYR A 101 -5.79 -6.20 20.44
C TYR A 101 -6.71 -7.41 20.57
N LYS A 102 -6.74 -8.26 19.54
CA LYS A 102 -7.50 -9.52 19.58
C LYS A 102 -6.82 -10.57 20.44
N GLU A 103 -5.47 -10.57 20.44
CA GLU A 103 -4.63 -11.53 21.15
C GLU A 103 -3.37 -10.83 21.69
N LYS A 104 -2.74 -11.45 22.70
CA LYS A 104 -1.46 -10.99 23.24
C LYS A 104 -0.37 -11.01 22.15
N PRO A 105 0.39 -9.94 21.95
CA PRO A 105 1.49 -9.91 21.00
C PRO A 105 2.53 -11.00 21.30
N GLY A 106 3.02 -11.68 20.25
CA GLY A 106 4.04 -12.71 20.34
C GLY A 106 5.37 -12.28 19.70
N LEU A 107 6.47 -12.93 20.09
CA LEU A 107 7.78 -12.75 19.45
C LEU A 107 7.71 -13.06 17.94
N PRO A 108 8.55 -12.45 17.10
CA PRO A 108 8.62 -12.77 15.68
C PRO A 108 8.75 -14.28 15.42
N ASN A 109 7.98 -14.81 14.47
CA ASN A 109 8.00 -16.22 14.14
C ASN A 109 9.17 -16.59 13.22
N TYR A 110 9.62 -17.86 13.32
CA TYR A 110 10.53 -18.43 12.34
C TYR A 110 9.91 -18.43 10.93
N LYS A 111 10.76 -18.26 9.95
CA LYS A 111 10.39 -18.48 8.56
C LYS A 111 10.32 -19.96 8.26
N LYS A 112 9.46 -20.35 7.33
CA LYS A 112 9.35 -21.77 6.92
C LYS A 112 10.71 -22.29 6.44
N ARG A 113 11.13 -23.45 6.94
CA ARG A 113 12.38 -24.13 6.52
C ARG A 113 12.38 -24.35 5.01
N GLY A 114 13.50 -24.08 4.35
CA GLY A 114 13.66 -24.22 2.90
C GLY A 114 12.91 -23.21 2.05
N SER A 115 12.20 -22.24 2.67
CA SER A 115 11.64 -21.11 1.92
C SER A 115 12.69 -20.04 1.66
N GLU A 116 12.34 -19.08 0.81
CA GLU A 116 13.17 -17.95 0.46
C GLU A 116 12.83 -16.74 1.32
N PHE A 117 13.85 -15.94 1.69
CA PHE A 117 13.70 -14.66 2.35
C PHE A 117 14.36 -13.56 1.54
N ASN A 118 13.98 -12.32 1.79
CA ASN A 118 14.46 -11.17 1.05
C ASN A 118 15.98 -10.99 1.14
N LEU A 119 16.59 -10.50 0.06
CA LEU A 119 17.97 -10.01 0.04
C LEU A 119 18.00 -8.49 0.04
N TYR A 120 19.00 -7.92 0.68
CA TYR A 120 19.18 -6.49 0.82
C TYR A 120 20.65 -6.13 0.51
N TYR A 121 20.84 -5.39 -0.57
CA TYR A 121 22.14 -4.89 -0.98
C TYR A 121 22.20 -3.39 -0.77
N THR A 122 23.22 -2.92 -0.05
CA THR A 122 23.50 -1.48 0.05
C THR A 122 24.30 -1.03 -1.17
N SER A 123 24.39 0.28 -1.42
CA SER A 123 25.21 0.84 -2.51
C SER A 123 26.69 0.46 -2.43
N GLN A 124 27.19 0.08 -1.25
CA GLN A 124 28.55 -0.42 -1.07
C GLN A 124 28.71 -1.91 -1.45
N SER A 125 27.63 -2.69 -1.44
CA SER A 125 27.68 -4.14 -1.67
C SER A 125 27.31 -4.55 -3.11
N CYS A 126 26.78 -3.63 -3.91
CA CYS A 126 26.46 -3.84 -5.32
C CYS A 126 26.64 -2.55 -6.11
N LYS A 127 26.64 -2.66 -7.43
CA LYS A 127 26.81 -1.50 -8.35
C LYS A 127 25.77 -1.57 -9.45
N ILE A 128 25.39 -0.40 -9.99
CA ILE A 128 24.65 -0.29 -11.24
C ILE A 128 25.66 0.17 -12.29
N LYS A 129 25.82 -0.60 -13.36
CA LYS A 129 26.73 -0.31 -14.48
C LYS A 129 26.13 -0.88 -15.77
N ASP A 130 26.23 -0.13 -16.87
CA ASP A 130 25.82 -0.54 -18.22
C ASP A 130 24.39 -1.15 -18.24
N GLY A 131 23.44 -0.50 -17.57
CA GLY A 131 22.06 -0.94 -17.52
C GLY A 131 21.79 -2.19 -16.69
N LYS A 132 22.76 -2.64 -15.88
CA LYS A 132 22.65 -3.86 -15.06
C LYS A 132 22.98 -3.59 -13.60
N ILE A 133 22.26 -4.27 -12.71
CA ILE A 133 22.65 -4.39 -11.30
C ILE A 133 23.68 -5.52 -11.20
N ILE A 134 24.87 -5.22 -10.71
CA ILE A 134 25.96 -6.18 -10.50
C ILE A 134 25.97 -6.56 -9.02
N LEU A 135 25.51 -7.76 -8.72
CA LEU A 135 25.45 -8.30 -7.35
C LEU A 135 26.74 -9.05 -6.99
N SER A 136 27.35 -9.78 -7.94
CA SER A 136 28.66 -10.44 -7.86
C SER A 136 29.28 -10.52 -9.23
N LYS A 137 30.48 -11.13 -9.36
CA LYS A 137 31.14 -11.33 -10.67
C LYS A 137 30.21 -12.08 -11.65
N ASP A 138 29.50 -13.10 -11.15
CA ASP A 138 28.71 -14.02 -11.96
C ASP A 138 27.19 -13.77 -11.89
N LEU A 139 26.75 -12.72 -11.16
CA LEU A 139 25.33 -12.44 -10.97
C LEU A 139 25.03 -10.98 -11.27
N SER A 140 24.43 -10.75 -12.41
CA SER A 140 23.91 -9.44 -12.83
C SER A 140 22.43 -9.53 -13.21
N ILE A 141 21.72 -8.44 -13.05
CA ILE A 141 20.28 -8.31 -13.34
C ILE A 141 20.09 -7.11 -14.27
N PRO A 142 19.57 -7.29 -15.50
CA PRO A 142 19.28 -6.18 -16.41
C PRO A 142 18.16 -5.30 -15.83
N ILE A 143 18.28 -3.99 -15.98
CA ILE A 143 17.28 -2.99 -15.54
C ILE A 143 16.42 -2.62 -16.75
N PRO A 144 15.12 -2.91 -16.74
CA PRO A 144 14.21 -2.50 -17.81
C PRO A 144 14.18 -0.97 -17.96
N GLN A 145 14.13 -0.47 -19.18
CA GLN A 145 14.06 0.97 -19.49
C GLN A 145 15.12 1.80 -18.74
N TYR A 146 16.33 1.27 -18.62
CA TYR A 146 17.42 1.89 -17.86
C TYR A 146 17.68 3.34 -18.28
N GLU A 147 17.73 3.63 -19.57
CA GLU A 147 17.99 4.98 -20.10
C GLU A 147 17.01 6.02 -19.55
N LYS A 148 15.75 5.66 -19.42
CA LYS A 148 14.70 6.54 -18.87
C LYS A 148 14.88 6.86 -17.39
N TYR A 149 15.48 5.95 -16.62
CA TYR A 149 15.57 6.06 -15.16
C TYR A 149 17.00 6.18 -14.64
N SER A 150 18.00 6.15 -15.51
CA SER A 150 19.44 6.14 -15.16
C SER A 150 19.81 7.27 -14.19
N ASP A 151 19.39 8.50 -14.47
CA ASP A 151 19.71 9.66 -13.64
C ASP A 151 19.09 9.59 -12.25
N LEU A 152 17.90 8.98 -12.13
CA LEU A 152 17.20 8.84 -10.86
C LEU A 152 17.84 7.76 -9.96
N ILE A 153 18.32 6.67 -10.58
CA ILE A 153 18.81 5.50 -9.85
C ILE A 153 20.33 5.41 -9.73
N LYS A 154 21.08 6.33 -10.33
CA LYS A 154 22.58 6.34 -10.25
C LYS A 154 23.07 6.39 -8.80
N ASP A 155 22.42 7.20 -7.96
CA ASP A 155 22.77 7.39 -6.54
C ASP A 155 21.85 6.58 -5.62
N PHE A 156 21.55 5.32 -6.01
CA PHE A 156 20.69 4.46 -5.22
C PHE A 156 21.28 4.19 -3.82
N LYS A 157 20.41 3.99 -2.85
CA LYS A 157 20.79 3.70 -1.44
C LYS A 157 20.76 2.21 -1.14
N GLN A 158 19.79 1.49 -1.70
CA GLN A 158 19.60 0.06 -1.43
C GLN A 158 18.91 -0.62 -2.61
N ILE A 159 19.28 -1.86 -2.85
CA ILE A 159 18.55 -2.77 -3.74
C ILE A 159 17.96 -3.89 -2.88
N ARG A 160 16.68 -4.17 -3.07
CA ARG A 160 15.97 -5.28 -2.41
C ARG A 160 15.52 -6.27 -3.45
N ILE A 161 15.77 -7.54 -3.18
CA ILE A 161 15.27 -8.65 -3.97
C ILE A 161 14.26 -9.38 -3.12
N LYS A 162 13.01 -9.41 -3.55
CA LYS A 162 11.89 -10.02 -2.82
C LYS A 162 11.39 -11.23 -3.59
N PRO A 163 11.41 -12.44 -3.00
CA PRO A 163 10.80 -13.61 -3.60
C PRO A 163 9.31 -13.42 -3.85
N LEU A 164 8.85 -13.80 -5.03
CA LEU A 164 7.45 -13.82 -5.43
C LEU A 164 7.01 -15.25 -5.75
N ALA A 165 5.72 -15.43 -6.02
CA ALA A 165 5.19 -16.72 -6.45
C ALA A 165 5.81 -17.23 -7.76
N CYS A 166 6.22 -16.33 -8.65
CA CYS A 166 6.72 -16.61 -10.01
C CYS A 166 7.95 -15.77 -10.33
N GLY A 167 9.00 -15.85 -9.50
CA GLY A 167 10.23 -15.08 -9.71
C GLY A 167 10.53 -14.11 -8.57
N TYR A 168 11.10 -12.96 -8.90
CA TYR A 168 11.56 -11.98 -7.92
C TYR A 168 11.14 -10.57 -8.29
N LYS A 169 10.77 -9.78 -7.28
CA LYS A 169 10.62 -8.33 -7.39
C LYS A 169 11.94 -7.67 -7.01
N ILE A 170 12.47 -6.89 -7.91
CA ILE A 170 13.63 -6.05 -7.68
C ILE A 170 13.16 -4.65 -7.35
N GLU A 171 13.66 -4.09 -6.27
CA GLU A 171 13.35 -2.74 -5.80
C GLU A 171 14.66 -1.96 -5.66
N ILE A 172 14.83 -0.91 -6.45
CA ILE A 172 15.94 0.04 -6.35
C ILE A 172 15.43 1.25 -5.58
N ILE A 173 15.97 1.47 -4.38
CA ILE A 173 15.60 2.58 -3.51
C ILE A 173 16.57 3.74 -3.76
N TYR A 174 16.03 4.91 -4.07
CA TYR A 174 16.78 6.13 -4.32
C TYR A 174 16.16 7.32 -3.60
N GLU A 175 16.91 8.39 -3.46
CA GLU A 175 16.45 9.62 -2.81
C GLU A 175 16.17 10.69 -3.86
N VAL A 176 15.06 11.41 -3.67
CA VAL A 176 14.70 12.59 -4.45
C VAL A 176 14.62 13.77 -3.47
N LYS A 177 15.06 14.93 -3.93
CA LYS A 177 14.87 16.17 -3.15
C LYS A 177 13.39 16.42 -2.94
N ASP A 178 13.03 16.83 -1.75
CA ASP A 178 11.65 17.16 -1.44
C ASP A 178 11.24 18.41 -2.24
N THR A 179 10.05 18.37 -2.83
CA THR A 179 9.46 19.53 -3.49
C THR A 179 8.78 20.35 -2.41
N GLU A 180 9.21 21.60 -2.24
CA GLU A 180 8.56 22.50 -1.30
C GLU A 180 7.12 22.75 -1.72
N VAL A 181 6.19 22.56 -0.79
CA VAL A 181 4.80 23.01 -0.97
C VAL A 181 4.87 24.53 -1.06
N SER A 182 4.47 25.09 -2.19
CA SER A 182 4.56 26.52 -2.45
C SER A 182 3.63 27.30 -1.49
N LYS A 183 4.23 27.82 -0.41
CA LYS A 183 3.55 28.72 0.52
C LYS A 183 3.20 30.02 -0.19
N GLY A 184 1.95 30.48 -0.04
CA GLY A 184 1.50 31.78 -0.57
C GLY A 184 0.71 31.74 -1.89
N ARG A 185 0.36 30.56 -2.43
CA ARG A 185 -0.59 30.45 -3.54
C ARG A 185 -2.03 30.46 -3.01
N GLU A 186 -2.96 30.97 -3.84
CA GLU A 186 -4.39 30.81 -3.59
C GLU A 186 -4.73 29.34 -3.31
N GLU A 187 -5.43 29.06 -2.23
CA GLU A 187 -5.76 27.71 -1.83
C GLU A 187 -6.85 27.14 -2.74
N LYS A 188 -6.46 26.28 -3.67
CA LYS A 188 -7.36 25.56 -4.57
C LYS A 188 -7.49 24.12 -4.11
N ILE A 189 -8.72 23.68 -3.90
CA ILE A 189 -8.99 22.45 -3.17
C ILE A 189 -9.73 21.45 -4.07
N ALA A 190 -9.35 20.18 -3.92
CA ALA A 190 -10.11 19.05 -4.42
C ALA A 190 -10.38 18.04 -3.29
N SER A 191 -11.42 17.24 -3.42
CA SER A 191 -11.74 16.18 -2.47
C SER A 191 -12.01 14.85 -3.14
N ILE A 192 -11.73 13.77 -2.42
CA ILE A 192 -11.94 12.39 -2.86
C ILE A 192 -12.83 11.64 -1.87
N ASP A 193 -13.86 10.98 -2.43
CA ASP A 193 -14.60 9.89 -1.79
C ASP A 193 -14.19 8.55 -2.43
N LEU A 194 -13.93 7.52 -1.60
CA LEU A 194 -13.48 6.19 -2.00
C LEU A 194 -14.62 5.17 -1.96
N GLY A 195 -14.90 4.53 -3.08
CA GLY A 195 -16.01 3.60 -3.20
C GLY A 195 -15.71 2.30 -3.95
N ILE A 196 -16.71 1.41 -4.04
CA ILE A 196 -16.58 0.13 -4.76
C ILE A 196 -16.98 0.28 -6.23
N ASN A 197 -18.06 0.99 -6.53
CA ASN A 197 -18.56 1.14 -7.91
C ASN A 197 -17.89 2.31 -8.63
N ASN A 198 -17.76 3.43 -7.97
CA ASN A 198 -16.83 4.48 -8.28
C ASN A 198 -15.66 4.30 -7.32
N LEU A 199 -14.50 3.90 -7.86
CA LEU A 199 -13.32 3.63 -7.03
C LEU A 199 -12.81 4.90 -6.38
N VAL A 200 -12.90 6.00 -7.13
CA VAL A 200 -12.61 7.35 -6.69
C VAL A 200 -13.65 8.28 -7.28
N THR A 201 -14.23 9.11 -6.44
CA THR A 201 -15.03 10.28 -6.84
C THR A 201 -14.23 11.51 -6.48
N LEU A 202 -13.81 12.28 -7.47
CA LEU A 202 -12.98 13.47 -7.32
C LEU A 202 -13.80 14.72 -7.65
N VAL A 203 -13.85 15.68 -6.72
CA VAL A 203 -14.60 16.92 -6.82
C VAL A 203 -13.69 18.12 -6.60
N SER A 204 -13.79 19.11 -7.48
CA SER A 204 -13.12 20.41 -7.37
C SER A 204 -13.96 21.49 -8.02
N GLU A 205 -13.56 22.75 -7.93
CA GLU A 205 -14.22 23.85 -8.63
C GLU A 205 -14.01 23.84 -10.16
N TYR A 206 -13.12 22.97 -10.69
CA TYR A 206 -12.80 22.86 -12.11
C TYR A 206 -13.39 21.64 -12.77
N PHE A 207 -13.62 20.56 -12.00
CA PHE A 207 -14.11 19.29 -12.52
C PHE A 207 -14.78 18.44 -11.45
N THR A 208 -15.66 17.55 -11.89
CA THR A 208 -16.15 16.42 -11.10
C THR A 208 -15.94 15.16 -11.90
N VAL A 209 -15.14 14.22 -11.38
CA VAL A 209 -14.73 13.01 -12.09
C VAL A 209 -15.02 11.74 -11.28
N LEU A 210 -15.60 10.76 -11.94
CA LEU A 210 -15.88 9.43 -11.38
C LEU A 210 -14.96 8.38 -12.03
N PHE A 211 -14.00 7.86 -11.30
CA PHE A 211 -13.21 6.71 -11.73
C PHE A 211 -13.97 5.43 -11.43
N SER A 212 -14.37 4.72 -12.46
CA SER A 212 -15.15 3.47 -12.32
C SER A 212 -14.34 2.39 -11.58
N GLY A 213 -14.94 1.75 -10.57
CA GLY A 213 -14.39 0.56 -9.91
C GLY A 213 -14.89 -0.77 -10.48
N LYS A 214 -15.72 -0.73 -11.56
CA LYS A 214 -16.37 -1.92 -12.10
C LYS A 214 -15.37 -2.97 -12.60
N PHE A 215 -14.27 -2.55 -13.21
CA PHE A 215 -13.22 -3.45 -13.72
C PHE A 215 -12.47 -4.16 -12.59
N VAL A 216 -12.11 -3.47 -11.50
CA VAL A 216 -11.52 -4.09 -10.31
C VAL A 216 -12.49 -5.09 -9.69
N LYS A 217 -13.77 -4.71 -9.61
CA LYS A 217 -14.83 -5.58 -9.10
C LYS A 217 -15.02 -6.85 -9.94
N SER A 218 -15.05 -6.71 -11.27
CA SER A 218 -15.17 -7.85 -12.19
C SER A 218 -13.97 -8.78 -12.09
N TYR A 219 -12.75 -8.22 -12.04
CA TYR A 219 -11.54 -9.01 -11.86
C TYR A 219 -11.55 -9.78 -10.53
N ASN A 220 -11.93 -9.13 -9.43
CA ASN A 220 -12.05 -9.81 -8.13
C ASN A 220 -13.14 -10.90 -8.15
N GLN A 221 -14.23 -10.73 -8.88
CA GLN A 221 -15.26 -11.77 -9.04
C GLN A 221 -14.73 -12.98 -9.80
N LEU A 222 -14.00 -12.75 -10.90
CA LEU A 222 -13.34 -13.82 -11.66
C LEU A 222 -12.31 -14.55 -10.80
N PHE A 223 -11.45 -13.80 -10.10
CA PHE A 223 -10.49 -14.34 -9.14
C PHE A 223 -11.17 -15.25 -8.12
N ASN A 224 -12.28 -14.83 -7.52
CA ASN A 224 -13.01 -15.61 -6.52
C ASN A 224 -13.59 -16.90 -7.11
N LYS A 225 -14.13 -16.87 -8.33
CA LYS A 225 -14.65 -18.07 -9.02
C LYS A 225 -13.53 -19.08 -9.28
N ILE A 226 -12.38 -18.62 -9.80
CA ILE A 226 -11.25 -19.51 -10.09
C ILE A 226 -10.67 -20.06 -8.78
N LEU A 227 -10.54 -19.24 -7.75
CA LEU A 227 -10.03 -19.64 -6.45
C LEU A 227 -10.93 -20.69 -5.78
N ALA A 228 -12.26 -20.50 -5.86
CA ALA A 228 -13.23 -21.47 -5.33
C ALA A 228 -13.08 -22.85 -6.03
N LYS A 229 -12.97 -22.86 -7.38
CA LYS A 229 -12.72 -24.09 -8.15
C LYS A 229 -11.40 -24.77 -7.75
N LEU A 230 -10.32 -23.99 -7.59
CA LEU A 230 -9.03 -24.53 -7.18
C LEU A 230 -9.06 -25.08 -5.76
N ASN A 231 -9.83 -24.46 -4.85
CA ASN A 231 -10.03 -24.99 -3.49
C ASN A 231 -10.79 -26.32 -3.52
N SER A 232 -11.89 -26.42 -4.27
CA SER A 232 -12.64 -27.70 -4.41
C SER A 232 -11.75 -28.83 -4.92
N ILE A 233 -10.94 -28.60 -5.96
CA ILE A 233 -10.01 -29.58 -6.49
C ILE A 233 -8.98 -29.98 -5.44
N LYS A 234 -8.40 -28.98 -4.76
CA LYS A 234 -7.41 -29.19 -3.69
C LYS A 234 -7.98 -30.05 -2.55
N ASP A 235 -9.22 -29.77 -2.15
CA ASP A 235 -9.88 -30.49 -1.05
C ASP A 235 -10.20 -31.93 -1.44
N LEU A 236 -10.66 -32.18 -2.67
CA LEU A 236 -10.83 -33.53 -3.23
C LEU A 236 -9.51 -34.34 -3.25
N GLN A 237 -8.41 -33.67 -3.63
CA GLN A 237 -7.07 -34.27 -3.66
C GLN A 237 -6.40 -34.33 -2.30
N LYS A 238 -7.05 -33.87 -1.22
CA LYS A 238 -6.50 -33.79 0.15
C LYS A 238 -5.16 -33.05 0.26
N ILE A 239 -4.90 -32.10 -0.65
CA ILE A 239 -3.67 -31.31 -0.68
C ILE A 239 -3.73 -30.26 0.43
N LYS A 240 -2.75 -30.26 1.32
CA LYS A 240 -2.62 -29.23 2.37
C LYS A 240 -1.88 -28.00 1.84
N GLY A 241 -2.35 -26.81 2.24
CA GLY A 241 -1.70 -25.52 1.92
C GLY A 241 -2.08 -24.94 0.56
N ILE A 242 -1.29 -23.98 0.09
CA ILE A 242 -1.52 -23.21 -1.15
C ILE A 242 -0.72 -23.84 -2.29
N THR A 243 -1.40 -24.21 -3.40
CA THR A 243 -0.76 -24.79 -4.58
C THR A 243 0.00 -23.73 -5.42
N LYS A 244 0.91 -24.17 -6.31
CA LYS A 244 1.61 -23.27 -7.23
C LYS A 244 0.62 -22.46 -8.10
N ARG A 245 -0.44 -23.11 -8.59
CA ARG A 245 -1.47 -22.44 -9.41
C ARG A 245 -2.25 -21.37 -8.64
N MET A 246 -2.58 -21.62 -7.37
CA MET A 246 -3.19 -20.63 -6.48
C MET A 246 -2.23 -19.47 -6.20
N LYS A 247 -0.94 -19.74 -5.95
CA LYS A 247 0.07 -18.69 -5.76
C LYS A 247 0.15 -17.78 -6.98
N LYS A 248 0.16 -18.36 -8.20
CA LYS A 248 0.15 -17.57 -9.43
C LYS A 248 -1.11 -16.72 -9.55
N LEU A 249 -2.28 -17.27 -9.24
CA LEU A 249 -3.55 -16.53 -9.27
C LEU A 249 -3.55 -15.32 -8.31
N TYR A 250 -3.02 -15.48 -7.10
CA TYR A 250 -2.83 -14.37 -6.15
C TYR A 250 -1.86 -13.33 -6.68
N TYR A 251 -0.75 -13.77 -7.26
CA TYR A 251 0.25 -12.89 -7.85
C TYR A 251 -0.33 -12.06 -9.01
N ASP A 252 -1.01 -12.69 -9.94
CA ASP A 252 -1.60 -12.01 -11.11
C ASP A 252 -2.63 -10.96 -10.66
N ARG A 253 -3.46 -11.29 -9.64
CA ARG A 253 -4.39 -10.36 -9.05
C ARG A 253 -3.69 -9.15 -8.40
N GLU A 254 -2.63 -9.40 -7.68
CA GLU A 254 -1.85 -8.35 -7.02
C GLU A 254 -1.24 -7.38 -8.05
N GLN A 255 -0.65 -7.91 -9.12
CA GLN A 255 -0.08 -7.10 -10.21
C GLN A 255 -1.16 -6.26 -10.91
N TYR A 256 -2.33 -6.85 -11.20
CA TYR A 256 -3.45 -6.12 -11.81
C TYR A 256 -3.91 -4.94 -10.95
N ILE A 257 -4.15 -5.17 -9.67
CA ILE A 257 -4.59 -4.10 -8.76
C ILE A 257 -3.52 -3.02 -8.60
N GLU A 258 -2.25 -3.42 -8.53
CA GLU A 258 -1.12 -2.50 -8.42
C GLU A 258 -1.03 -1.59 -9.65
N ASP A 259 -1.14 -2.14 -10.87
CA ASP A 259 -1.13 -1.38 -12.13
C ASP A 259 -2.29 -0.39 -12.21
N VAL A 260 -3.51 -0.87 -11.93
CA VAL A 260 -4.71 -0.01 -11.88
C VAL A 260 -4.52 1.18 -10.93
N PHE A 261 -4.04 0.93 -9.73
CA PHE A 261 -3.89 2.00 -8.73
C PHE A 261 -2.79 2.99 -9.11
N HIS A 262 -1.72 2.53 -9.73
CA HIS A 262 -0.69 3.43 -10.25
C HIS A 262 -1.23 4.35 -11.35
N LYS A 263 -2.05 3.82 -12.27
CA LYS A 263 -2.67 4.57 -13.36
C LYS A 263 -3.70 5.58 -12.84
N ILE A 264 -4.60 5.15 -11.97
CA ILE A 264 -5.62 6.04 -11.38
C ILE A 264 -4.95 7.16 -10.57
N SER A 265 -4.03 6.82 -9.67
CA SER A 265 -3.39 7.83 -8.84
C SER A 265 -2.51 8.78 -9.66
N ARG A 266 -1.94 8.35 -10.79
CA ARG A 266 -1.22 9.24 -11.70
C ARG A 266 -2.18 10.19 -12.39
N LYS A 267 -3.26 9.68 -12.99
CA LYS A 267 -4.27 10.49 -13.68
C LYS A 267 -4.94 11.51 -12.76
N ILE A 268 -5.16 11.14 -11.49
CA ILE A 268 -5.67 12.10 -10.48
C ILE A 268 -4.67 13.23 -10.27
N VAL A 269 -3.40 12.90 -10.01
CA VAL A 269 -2.38 13.93 -9.74
C VAL A 269 -2.14 14.82 -10.96
N ASP A 270 -2.17 14.27 -12.18
CA ASP A 270 -2.08 15.06 -13.41
C ASP A 270 -3.24 16.08 -13.51
N LEU A 271 -4.50 15.66 -13.25
CA LEU A 271 -5.65 16.56 -13.19
C LEU A 271 -5.49 17.67 -12.14
N LEU A 272 -4.93 17.33 -10.97
CA LEU A 272 -4.67 18.33 -9.92
C LEU A 272 -3.61 19.35 -10.34
N ILE A 273 -2.53 18.90 -10.99
CA ILE A 273 -1.45 19.76 -11.50
C ILE A 273 -1.99 20.69 -12.58
N ASP A 274 -2.70 20.15 -13.58
CA ASP A 274 -3.26 20.92 -14.71
C ASP A 274 -4.23 22.00 -14.24
N SER A 275 -4.98 21.73 -13.17
CA SER A 275 -5.92 22.68 -12.57
C SER A 275 -5.31 23.54 -11.47
N LYS A 276 -4.00 23.44 -11.23
CA LYS A 276 -3.26 24.17 -10.19
C LYS A 276 -3.85 23.99 -8.79
N ILE A 277 -4.39 22.81 -8.49
CA ILE A 277 -4.89 22.44 -7.16
C ILE A 277 -3.71 22.36 -6.19
N THR A 278 -3.84 23.00 -5.04
CA THR A 278 -2.79 23.05 -4.00
C THR A 278 -3.05 22.09 -2.84
N LYS A 279 -4.32 21.71 -2.64
CA LYS A 279 -4.72 20.83 -1.54
C LYS A 279 -5.68 19.74 -2.00
N LEU A 280 -5.40 18.49 -1.62
CA LEU A 280 -6.26 17.32 -1.83
C LEU A 280 -6.76 16.78 -0.48
N VAL A 281 -8.07 16.75 -0.30
CA VAL A 281 -8.73 16.14 0.86
C VAL A 281 -9.20 14.73 0.51
N VAL A 282 -8.80 13.73 1.28
CA VAL A 282 -9.18 12.33 1.04
C VAL A 282 -9.99 11.81 2.21
N GLY A 283 -11.23 11.40 1.94
CA GLY A 283 -12.05 10.66 2.90
C GLY A 283 -11.51 9.24 3.08
N TYR A 284 -11.00 8.93 4.28
CA TYR A 284 -10.50 7.58 4.56
C TYR A 284 -10.43 7.29 6.06
N ASN A 285 -11.10 6.24 6.50
CA ASN A 285 -11.09 5.80 7.90
C ASN A 285 -10.08 4.67 8.09
N LYS A 286 -9.04 4.90 8.88
CA LYS A 286 -8.09 3.83 9.25
C LYS A 286 -8.82 2.70 9.97
N GLY A 287 -8.65 1.47 9.50
CA GLY A 287 -9.28 0.29 10.11
C GLY A 287 -10.76 0.06 9.77
N TRP A 288 -11.37 0.86 8.90
CA TRP A 288 -12.80 0.75 8.53
C TRP A 288 -13.22 -0.65 7.99
N LYS A 289 -12.25 -1.47 7.58
CA LYS A 289 -12.49 -2.85 7.15
C LYS A 289 -12.57 -3.86 8.30
N GLN A 290 -12.14 -3.45 9.49
CA GLN A 290 -12.27 -4.26 10.70
C GLN A 290 -13.72 -4.15 11.14
N ASN A 291 -14.43 -5.13 11.47
CA ASN A 291 -15.82 -5.08 11.95
C ASN A 291 -16.89 -4.58 10.94
N VAL A 292 -16.56 -4.54 9.63
CA VAL A 292 -17.57 -4.18 8.61
C VAL A 292 -18.61 -5.27 8.48
N ASN A 293 -19.88 -4.91 8.71
CA ASN A 293 -21.05 -5.79 8.51
C ASN A 293 -22.06 -5.14 7.55
N ILE A 294 -21.80 -5.21 6.26
CA ILE A 294 -22.68 -4.75 5.16
C ILE A 294 -23.24 -5.93 4.34
N GLY A 295 -23.26 -7.13 4.95
CA GLY A 295 -23.65 -8.39 4.33
C GLY A 295 -22.53 -9.11 3.59
N LYS A 296 -22.52 -10.45 3.63
CA LYS A 296 -21.44 -11.35 3.15
C LYS A 296 -20.86 -10.97 1.77
N LYS A 297 -21.72 -10.74 0.76
CA LYS A 297 -21.28 -10.39 -0.61
C LYS A 297 -20.63 -8.99 -0.68
N ASN A 298 -21.17 -8.01 0.07
CA ASN A 298 -20.63 -6.65 0.06
C ASN A 298 -19.34 -6.57 0.88
N ASN A 299 -19.26 -7.26 2.01
CA ASN A 299 -18.04 -7.38 2.81
C ASN A 299 -16.90 -7.93 1.96
N GLN A 300 -17.12 -9.02 1.21
CA GLN A 300 -16.10 -9.59 0.32
C GLN A 300 -15.61 -8.57 -0.72
N LYS A 301 -16.53 -7.86 -1.39
CA LYS A 301 -16.17 -6.86 -2.40
C LYS A 301 -15.37 -5.70 -1.80
N PHE A 302 -15.78 -5.21 -0.64
CA PHE A 302 -15.17 -4.07 0.04
C PHE A 302 -13.78 -4.41 0.59
N THR A 303 -13.65 -5.54 1.28
CA THR A 303 -12.38 -5.96 1.90
C THR A 303 -11.30 -6.30 0.89
N GLN A 304 -11.69 -6.74 -0.33
CA GLN A 304 -10.76 -7.10 -1.38
C GLN A 304 -10.09 -5.92 -2.10
N ILE A 305 -10.59 -4.69 -1.93
CA ILE A 305 -9.97 -3.49 -2.52
C ILE A 305 -9.00 -2.89 -1.50
N PRO A 306 -7.67 -2.87 -1.73
CA PRO A 306 -6.70 -2.34 -0.77
C PRO A 306 -6.63 -0.81 -0.79
N PHE A 307 -7.69 -0.10 -0.34
CA PHE A 307 -7.79 1.37 -0.37
C PHE A 307 -6.60 2.08 0.29
N ALA A 308 -6.06 1.55 1.40
CA ALA A 308 -4.87 2.10 2.05
C ALA A 308 -3.68 2.23 1.08
N ARG A 309 -3.54 1.29 0.14
CA ARG A 309 -2.49 1.35 -0.89
C ARG A 309 -2.76 2.47 -1.90
N LEU A 310 -4.01 2.65 -2.33
CA LEU A 310 -4.37 3.74 -3.23
C LEU A 310 -4.12 5.11 -2.57
N VAL A 311 -4.50 5.25 -1.30
CA VAL A 311 -4.21 6.46 -0.51
C VAL A 311 -2.71 6.70 -0.42
N SER A 312 -1.91 5.68 -0.08
CA SER A 312 -0.45 5.80 -0.05
C SER A 312 0.17 6.18 -1.40
N TYR A 313 -0.46 5.77 -2.53
CA TYR A 313 0.01 6.21 -3.86
C TYR A 313 -0.35 7.67 -4.15
N LEU A 314 -1.47 8.15 -3.66
CA LEU A 314 -1.82 9.57 -3.73
C LEU A 314 -0.89 10.40 -2.85
N GLU A 315 -0.62 9.95 -1.60
CA GLU A 315 0.26 10.65 -0.66
C GLU A 315 1.62 10.97 -1.29
N TYR A 316 2.38 9.96 -1.71
CA TYR A 316 3.72 10.23 -2.25
C TYR A 316 3.72 10.97 -3.59
N LYS A 317 2.69 10.78 -4.44
CA LYS A 317 2.61 11.47 -5.73
C LYS A 317 2.20 12.93 -5.57
N CYS A 318 1.31 13.25 -4.64
CA CYS A 318 0.96 14.63 -4.28
C CYS A 318 2.17 15.34 -3.67
N GLU A 319 2.89 14.68 -2.75
CA GLU A 319 4.12 15.21 -2.16
C GLU A 319 5.16 15.57 -3.24
N LEU A 320 5.37 14.69 -4.24
CA LEU A 320 6.25 14.95 -5.39
C LEU A 320 5.78 16.13 -6.25
N ALA A 321 4.48 16.38 -6.31
CA ALA A 321 3.89 17.47 -7.07
C ALA A 321 3.79 18.78 -6.26
N GLY A 322 4.20 18.80 -5.00
CA GLY A 322 4.04 19.94 -4.11
C GLY A 322 2.59 20.22 -3.71
N ILE A 323 1.71 19.20 -3.76
CA ILE A 323 0.31 19.27 -3.38
C ILE A 323 0.14 18.77 -1.96
N GLU A 324 -0.45 19.59 -1.09
CA GLU A 324 -0.80 19.17 0.28
C GLU A 324 -1.88 18.09 0.24
N ILE A 325 -1.72 17.02 1.01
CA ILE A 325 -2.74 15.98 1.16
C ILE A 325 -3.22 15.92 2.61
N VAL A 326 -4.55 15.96 2.78
CA VAL A 326 -5.22 15.87 4.09
C VAL A 326 -6.11 14.64 4.09
N ILE A 327 -5.81 13.68 4.96
CA ILE A 327 -6.66 12.49 5.17
C ILE A 327 -7.61 12.77 6.31
N ASN A 328 -8.91 12.74 6.02
CA ASN A 328 -9.94 13.01 7.00
C ASN A 328 -10.93 11.85 7.15
N GLU A 329 -11.48 11.74 8.34
CA GLU A 329 -12.51 10.76 8.66
C GLU A 329 -13.83 11.13 7.98
N GLU A 330 -14.48 10.15 7.32
CA GLU A 330 -15.66 10.37 6.46
C GLU A 330 -17.02 10.05 7.12
N SER A 331 -17.08 9.94 8.45
CA SER A 331 -18.36 9.65 9.14
C SER A 331 -19.44 10.68 8.78
N TYR A 332 -20.62 10.17 8.45
CA TYR A 332 -21.85 10.89 8.09
C TYR A 332 -21.81 11.64 6.75
N THR A 333 -20.69 11.75 6.04
CA THR A 333 -20.58 12.52 4.80
C THR A 333 -21.48 12.01 3.68
N SER A 334 -21.78 10.71 3.62
CA SER A 334 -22.66 10.10 2.62
C SER A 334 -24.17 10.30 2.91
N LYS A 335 -24.53 10.76 4.12
CA LYS A 335 -25.92 10.92 4.54
C LYS A 335 -26.37 12.37 4.53
N CYS A 336 -25.51 13.29 4.98
CA CYS A 336 -25.83 14.70 5.06
C CYS A 336 -25.95 15.32 3.66
N ASP A 337 -26.84 16.30 3.53
CA ASP A 337 -27.11 17.04 2.31
C ASP A 337 -26.04 18.11 2.08
N SER A 338 -25.18 17.90 1.11
CA SER A 338 -24.09 18.83 0.81
C SER A 338 -24.56 20.14 0.16
N LEU A 339 -25.65 20.10 -0.62
CA LEU A 339 -26.19 21.27 -1.32
C LEU A 339 -27.01 22.18 -0.41
N ALA A 340 -27.59 21.63 0.64
CA ALA A 340 -28.33 22.40 1.65
C ALA A 340 -27.43 22.81 2.85
N PHE A 341 -26.14 22.58 2.76
CA PHE A 341 -25.18 22.85 3.84
C PHE A 341 -25.58 22.23 5.19
N GLU A 342 -26.25 21.07 5.14
CA GLU A 342 -26.63 20.35 6.36
C GLU A 342 -25.38 20.09 7.21
N LYS A 343 -25.48 20.37 8.53
CA LYS A 343 -24.36 20.14 9.47
C LYS A 343 -23.92 18.68 9.42
N ILE A 344 -22.63 18.42 9.24
CA ILE A 344 -22.12 17.06 9.14
C ILE A 344 -22.08 16.40 10.50
N GLY A 345 -22.94 15.39 10.71
CA GLY A 345 -23.09 14.70 11.99
C GLY A 345 -24.18 13.62 11.96
N LYS A 346 -24.46 13.07 13.14
CA LYS A 346 -25.58 12.16 13.34
C LYS A 346 -26.87 12.96 13.52
N HIS A 347 -27.85 12.73 12.67
CA HIS A 347 -29.18 13.31 12.74
C HIS A 347 -30.22 12.19 12.87
N GLU A 348 -31.32 12.46 13.54
CA GLU A 348 -32.51 11.58 13.54
C GLU A 348 -33.13 11.56 12.15
N ASN A 349 -33.31 12.75 11.57
CA ASN A 349 -33.79 12.95 10.21
C ASN A 349 -32.80 13.79 9.42
N TYR A 350 -32.35 13.28 8.26
CA TYR A 350 -31.48 13.99 7.34
C TYR A 350 -32.31 14.82 6.35
N LEU A 351 -31.83 16.00 5.97
CA LEU A 351 -32.50 16.90 5.02
C LEU A 351 -32.63 16.27 3.63
N GLY A 352 -31.55 15.66 3.14
CA GLY A 352 -31.54 14.96 1.86
C GLY A 352 -31.79 13.46 2.02
N LYS A 353 -32.09 12.77 0.92
CA LYS A 353 -32.32 11.32 0.93
C LYS A 353 -31.75 10.59 -0.28
N ARG A 354 -31.26 9.39 -0.06
CA ARG A 354 -30.82 8.50 -1.14
C ARG A 354 -32.04 7.88 -1.82
N ARG A 355 -32.35 8.27 -3.05
CA ARG A 355 -33.49 7.75 -3.83
C ARG A 355 -33.27 6.33 -4.32
N LYS A 356 -32.06 6.09 -4.87
CA LYS A 356 -31.61 4.76 -5.31
C LYS A 356 -30.07 4.72 -5.23
N ARG A 357 -29.51 3.54 -5.52
CA ARG A 357 -28.05 3.40 -5.52
C ARG A 357 -27.41 4.37 -6.52
N GLY A 358 -26.49 5.21 -6.03
CA GLY A 358 -25.76 6.21 -6.81
C GLY A 358 -26.52 7.51 -7.05
N LEU A 359 -27.77 7.67 -6.54
CA LEU A 359 -28.58 8.89 -6.70
C LEU A 359 -29.02 9.43 -5.35
N PHE A 360 -28.67 10.67 -5.07
CA PHE A 360 -29.04 11.41 -3.88
C PHE A 360 -29.93 12.60 -4.29
N GLN A 361 -31.01 12.81 -3.55
CA GLN A 361 -31.89 13.95 -3.69
C GLN A 361 -31.65 14.89 -2.50
N SER A 362 -31.23 16.11 -2.81
CA SER A 362 -31.13 17.20 -1.87
C SER A 362 -32.50 17.73 -1.46
N SER A 363 -32.61 18.32 -0.29
CA SER A 363 -33.79 19.08 0.16
C SER A 363 -34.07 20.29 -0.74
N THR A 364 -33.08 20.78 -1.48
CA THR A 364 -33.25 21.84 -2.51
C THR A 364 -33.96 21.34 -3.77
N GLY A 365 -34.40 20.07 -3.81
CA GLY A 365 -35.04 19.44 -4.98
C GLY A 365 -34.06 18.91 -6.02
N LYS A 366 -32.80 19.27 -5.99
CA LYS A 366 -31.77 18.88 -6.97
C LYS A 366 -31.35 17.41 -6.77
N LEU A 367 -31.03 16.74 -7.87
CA LEU A 367 -30.53 15.37 -7.91
C LEU A 367 -29.03 15.36 -8.23
N ILE A 368 -28.24 14.69 -7.41
CA ILE A 368 -26.79 14.53 -7.63
C ILE A 368 -26.36 13.07 -7.48
N ASN A 369 -25.16 12.74 -7.96
CA ASN A 369 -24.57 11.45 -7.67
C ASN A 369 -24.27 11.35 -6.17
N ALA A 370 -24.63 10.21 -5.53
CA ALA A 370 -24.48 10.05 -4.08
C ALA A 370 -23.02 10.06 -3.61
N ASP A 371 -22.09 9.60 -4.45
CA ASP A 371 -20.66 9.61 -4.13
C ASP A 371 -20.07 11.04 -4.33
N VAL A 372 -20.65 11.83 -5.23
CA VAL A 372 -20.35 13.27 -5.37
C VAL A 372 -20.82 14.06 -4.14
N ASN A 373 -22.02 13.77 -3.62
CA ASN A 373 -22.49 14.32 -2.35
C ASN A 373 -21.51 14.00 -1.20
N GLY A 374 -21.03 12.75 -1.12
CA GLY A 374 -20.03 12.34 -0.14
C GLY A 374 -18.72 13.11 -0.28
N ALA A 375 -18.19 13.20 -1.49
CA ALA A 375 -16.92 13.91 -1.75
C ALA A 375 -17.02 15.41 -1.39
N LEU A 376 -18.12 16.09 -1.72
CA LEU A 376 -18.31 17.50 -1.35
C LEU A 376 -18.39 17.66 0.18
N ASN A 377 -19.09 16.76 0.89
CA ASN A 377 -19.13 16.77 2.36
C ASN A 377 -17.78 16.48 3.01
N ILE A 378 -16.94 15.63 2.41
CA ILE A 378 -15.55 15.40 2.85
C ILE A 378 -14.76 16.71 2.75
N MET A 379 -14.92 17.47 1.68
CA MET A 379 -14.30 18.80 1.53
C MET A 379 -14.82 19.76 2.62
N ARG A 380 -16.13 19.91 2.76
CA ARG A 380 -16.77 20.79 3.75
C ARG A 380 -16.30 20.52 5.18
N LYS A 381 -16.08 19.25 5.52
CA LYS A 381 -15.61 18.82 6.85
C LYS A 381 -14.21 19.34 7.20
N VAL A 382 -13.39 19.63 6.20
CA VAL A 382 -12.00 20.10 6.38
C VAL A 382 -11.90 21.62 6.26
N VAL A 383 -12.57 22.22 5.26
CA VAL A 383 -12.41 23.66 4.98
C VAL A 383 -13.54 24.51 5.53
N GLY A 384 -14.63 23.90 6.03
CA GLY A 384 -15.81 24.60 6.53
C GLY A 384 -16.73 25.13 5.43
N ASP A 385 -17.95 25.48 5.79
CA ASP A 385 -19.01 25.90 4.85
C ASP A 385 -18.84 27.32 4.33
N SER A 386 -18.04 28.14 4.99
CA SER A 386 -17.70 29.51 4.56
C SER A 386 -16.68 29.57 3.43
N CYS A 387 -16.04 28.45 3.08
CA CYS A 387 -15.05 28.40 2.03
C CYS A 387 -15.66 28.75 0.67
N GLU A 388 -15.10 29.77 0.02
CA GLU A 388 -15.59 30.26 -1.27
C GLU A 388 -15.51 29.20 -2.38
N SER A 389 -14.50 28.33 -2.34
CA SER A 389 -14.37 27.21 -3.29
C SER A 389 -15.61 26.30 -3.29
N ILE A 390 -16.25 26.05 -2.12
CA ILE A 390 -17.47 25.23 -2.05
C ILE A 390 -18.62 25.90 -2.79
N ARG A 391 -18.81 27.19 -2.60
CA ARG A 391 -19.85 27.96 -3.31
C ARG A 391 -19.62 27.93 -4.81
N ARG A 392 -18.39 28.19 -5.25
CA ARG A 392 -18.00 28.11 -6.68
C ARG A 392 -18.28 26.73 -7.28
N ILE A 393 -18.02 25.64 -6.55
CA ILE A 393 -18.31 24.27 -7.00
C ILE A 393 -19.82 24.07 -7.24
N ILE A 394 -20.67 24.55 -6.34
CA ILE A 394 -22.13 24.44 -6.45
C ILE A 394 -22.67 25.30 -7.59
N ASP A 395 -22.20 26.53 -7.72
CA ASP A 395 -22.68 27.52 -8.71
C ASP A 395 -22.31 27.13 -10.13
N ARG A 396 -21.11 26.55 -10.34
CA ARG A 396 -20.68 26.09 -11.68
C ARG A 396 -21.44 24.88 -12.21
N GLY A 397 -22.24 24.22 -11.38
CA GLY A 397 -23.08 23.10 -11.81
C GLY A 397 -22.35 21.81 -12.17
N LEU A 398 -21.03 21.75 -12.00
CA LEU A 398 -20.20 20.59 -12.35
C LEU A 398 -20.54 19.31 -11.55
N LEU A 399 -21.19 19.46 -10.41
CA LEU A 399 -21.66 18.35 -9.55
C LEU A 399 -22.76 17.51 -10.21
N PHE A 400 -23.54 18.11 -11.13
CA PHE A 400 -24.71 17.44 -11.70
C PHE A 400 -24.37 16.56 -12.90
N ASN A 401 -23.27 16.86 -13.60
CA ASN A 401 -22.82 16.13 -14.78
C ASN A 401 -21.36 15.65 -14.62
N PRO A 402 -21.07 14.72 -13.69
CA PRO A 402 -19.72 14.25 -13.47
C PRO A 402 -19.19 13.46 -14.68
N VAL A 403 -17.97 13.75 -15.10
CA VAL A 403 -17.27 12.99 -16.14
C VAL A 403 -16.93 11.59 -15.61
N ARG A 404 -17.28 10.56 -16.35
CA ARG A 404 -17.00 9.19 -15.97
C ARG A 404 -15.83 8.59 -16.74
N ILE A 405 -14.78 8.23 -16.04
CA ILE A 405 -13.65 7.48 -16.59
C ILE A 405 -13.90 5.98 -16.35
N THR A 406 -14.23 5.27 -17.43
CA THR A 406 -14.54 3.84 -17.39
C THR A 406 -13.35 2.97 -17.72
N ASN A 407 -12.36 3.51 -18.44
CA ASN A 407 -11.12 2.84 -18.79
C ASN A 407 -9.91 3.67 -18.35
N VAL A 408 -9.03 3.06 -17.57
CA VAL A 408 -7.77 3.68 -17.10
C VAL A 408 -6.54 3.11 -17.81
N PHE A 409 -6.76 2.24 -18.77
CA PHE A 409 -5.70 1.56 -19.53
C PHE A 409 -5.38 2.24 -20.88
N CYS A 410 -6.17 3.24 -21.25
CA CYS A 410 -5.99 4.09 -22.42
C CYS A 410 -5.38 5.41 -22.02
#